data_a440a489937be8aa2faad8475f0126f8
#
_entry.id   a440a489937be8aa2faad8475f0126f8
#
_cell.length_a   1.000
_cell.length_b   1.000
_cell.length_c   1.000
_cell.angle_alpha   90.00
_cell.angle_beta   90.00
_cell.angle_gamma   90.00
#
_symmetry.space_group_name_H-M   'P 1'
#
loop_
_entity.id
_entity.type
_entity.pdbx_description
1 polymer ?
#
loop_
_entity_poly.entity_id
_entity_poly.type
_entity_poly.pdbx_seq_one_letter_code
_entity_poly.pdbx_strand_id
1 'polypeptide(L)'
;NITIDGGSTDVKNVGEYRIIPFLKAGGIGKIDYAIITHTDADHINGLMEIMEKSDIGGVKVENIIVPLLTGFTEESYNNFVNVAKIRINILYIKSGEYMEFGNTKIKCIHPGSTKEENINDYSTVLSLKYGELSMLFTGDISSKVEPKIKNELQGKYTFLKVPHHGSKYSTSRVFITDKSGF
;
A
#
# COMPACT_ATOMS: atom_id res chain seq x y z
N ASN A 1 2.43 -11.90 9.07
CA ASN A 1 1.23 -11.29 8.49
C ASN A 1 1.59 -9.91 7.92
N ILE A 2 1.19 -9.66 6.67
CA ILE A 2 1.45 -8.40 5.97
C ILE A 2 0.11 -7.87 5.48
N THR A 3 -0.11 -6.57 5.62
CA THR A 3 -1.23 -5.85 5.00
C THR A 3 -0.69 -4.81 4.02
N ILE A 4 -1.45 -4.53 2.98
CA ILE A 4 -1.19 -3.42 2.06
C ILE A 4 -2.44 -2.56 2.09
N ASP A 5 -2.31 -1.35 2.60
CA ASP A 5 -3.38 -0.43 2.96
C ASP A 5 -4.41 -1.05 3.95
N GLY A 6 -5.39 -0.29 4.34
CA GLY A 6 -6.43 -0.72 5.27
C GLY A 6 -7.33 0.43 5.67
N GLY A 7 -8.07 0.97 4.71
CA GLY A 7 -8.97 2.08 4.93
C GLY A 7 -10.25 1.99 4.11
N SER A 8 -11.18 2.88 4.37
CA SER A 8 -12.41 3.09 3.59
C SER A 8 -13.05 4.41 4.00
N THR A 9 -13.57 5.16 3.03
CA THR A 9 -14.44 6.32 3.30
C THR A 9 -15.91 5.96 3.29
N ASP A 10 -16.29 4.79 2.75
CA ASP A 10 -17.67 4.33 2.67
C ASP A 10 -18.14 3.64 3.95
N VAL A 11 -17.19 3.12 4.76
CA VAL A 11 -17.48 2.39 6.00
C VAL A 11 -16.88 3.13 7.18
N LYS A 12 -17.73 3.64 8.08
CA LYS A 12 -17.27 4.23 9.34
C LYS A 12 -16.62 3.17 10.23
N ASN A 13 -15.52 3.57 10.88
CA ASN A 13 -14.77 2.71 11.79
C ASN A 13 -14.42 1.36 11.15
N VAL A 14 -13.91 1.39 9.92
CA VAL A 14 -13.61 0.19 9.13
C VAL A 14 -12.58 -0.70 9.81
N GLY A 15 -11.63 -0.14 10.53
CA GLY A 15 -10.65 -0.87 11.34
C GLY A 15 -11.33 -1.69 12.42
N GLU A 16 -12.18 -1.05 13.22
CA GLU A 16 -12.88 -1.68 14.34
C GLU A 16 -13.92 -2.71 13.90
N TYR A 17 -14.74 -2.36 12.91
CA TYR A 17 -15.92 -3.17 12.59
C TYR A 17 -15.73 -4.14 11.42
N ARG A 18 -14.62 -4.03 10.67
CA ARG A 18 -14.32 -4.92 9.54
C ARG A 18 -12.96 -5.58 9.67
N ILE A 19 -11.87 -4.79 9.76
CA ILE A 19 -10.52 -5.33 9.66
C ILE A 19 -10.17 -6.14 10.92
N ILE A 20 -10.35 -5.61 12.12
CA ILE A 20 -10.07 -6.33 13.37
C ILE A 20 -10.87 -7.64 13.47
N PRO A 21 -12.21 -7.65 13.26
CA PRO A 21 -12.99 -8.88 13.30
C PRO A 21 -12.53 -9.91 12.26
N PHE A 22 -12.21 -9.48 11.04
CA PHE A 22 -11.71 -10.36 9.99
C PHE A 22 -10.38 -11.02 10.39
N LEU A 23 -9.43 -10.23 10.87
CA LEU A 23 -8.12 -10.74 11.31
C LEU A 23 -8.27 -11.70 12.49
N LYS A 24 -9.08 -11.35 13.48
CA LYS A 24 -9.35 -12.21 14.65
C LYS A 24 -10.04 -13.51 14.26
N ALA A 25 -10.99 -13.49 13.35
CA ALA A 25 -11.63 -14.70 12.83
C ALA A 25 -10.64 -15.65 12.15
N GLY A 26 -9.59 -15.08 11.52
CA GLY A 26 -8.46 -15.82 10.97
C GLY A 26 -7.38 -16.23 12.00
N GLY A 27 -7.59 -15.96 13.30
CA GLY A 27 -6.59 -16.22 14.35
C GLY A 27 -5.40 -15.26 14.31
N ILE A 28 -5.53 -14.12 13.62
CA ILE A 28 -4.46 -13.14 13.45
C ILE A 28 -4.60 -12.07 14.54
N GLY A 29 -3.73 -12.12 15.55
CA GLY A 29 -3.64 -11.11 16.61
C GLY A 29 -2.59 -10.03 16.35
N LYS A 30 -1.81 -10.17 15.26
CA LYS A 30 -0.68 -9.30 14.97
C LYS A 30 -0.47 -9.11 13.47
N ILE A 31 -0.26 -7.86 13.05
CA ILE A 31 0.25 -7.45 11.74
C ILE A 31 1.73 -7.17 11.92
N ASP A 32 2.59 -7.97 11.31
CA ASP A 32 4.04 -7.78 11.41
C ASP A 32 4.49 -6.56 10.60
N TYR A 33 3.87 -6.34 9.43
CA TYR A 33 4.13 -5.19 8.56
C TYR A 33 2.84 -4.69 7.93
N ALA A 34 2.55 -3.40 8.07
CA ALA A 34 1.52 -2.70 7.32
C ALA A 34 2.19 -1.79 6.29
N ILE A 35 2.03 -2.09 5.01
CA ILE A 35 2.58 -1.29 3.91
C ILE A 35 1.52 -0.28 3.49
N ILE A 36 1.89 0.99 3.47
CA ILE A 36 1.01 2.09 3.07
C ILE A 36 1.39 2.53 1.67
N THR A 37 0.44 2.50 0.74
CA THR A 37 0.69 2.99 -0.61
C THR A 37 0.73 4.51 -0.67
N HIS A 38 -0.21 5.17 -0.02
CA HIS A 38 -0.29 6.63 0.17
C HIS A 38 -1.20 6.95 1.37
N THR A 39 -1.33 8.23 1.72
CA THR A 39 -1.95 8.63 3.00
C THR A 39 -3.35 9.21 2.89
N ASP A 40 -4.08 8.91 1.81
CA ASP A 40 -5.49 9.25 1.71
C ASP A 40 -6.32 8.42 2.72
N ALA A 41 -7.39 9.01 3.22
CA ALA A 41 -8.15 8.44 4.33
C ALA A 41 -8.69 7.04 4.04
N ASP A 42 -9.11 6.78 2.82
CA ASP A 42 -9.61 5.46 2.38
C ASP A 42 -8.54 4.38 2.24
N HIS A 43 -7.27 4.73 2.48
CA HIS A 43 -6.15 3.79 2.55
C HIS A 43 -5.62 3.58 3.97
N ILE A 44 -5.74 4.60 4.86
CA ILE A 44 -5.08 4.55 6.17
C ILE A 44 -6.01 4.57 7.38
N ASN A 45 -7.26 5.08 7.27
CA ASN A 45 -8.10 5.33 8.46
C ASN A 45 -8.36 4.07 9.30
N GLY A 46 -8.57 2.92 8.67
CA GLY A 46 -8.76 1.66 9.41
C GLY A 46 -7.49 1.18 10.11
N LEU A 47 -6.32 1.40 9.53
CA LEU A 47 -5.05 1.10 10.21
C LEU A 47 -4.81 2.04 11.38
N MET A 48 -5.16 3.33 11.26
CA MET A 48 -5.12 4.28 12.38
C MET A 48 -5.99 3.81 13.55
N GLU A 49 -7.23 3.37 13.26
CA GLU A 49 -8.14 2.81 14.28
C GLU A 49 -7.57 1.54 14.95
N ILE A 50 -6.93 0.65 14.18
CA ILE A 50 -6.27 -0.55 14.72
C ILE A 50 -5.15 -0.16 15.68
N MET A 51 -4.32 0.83 15.30
CA MET A 51 -3.23 1.32 16.14
C MET A 51 -3.72 1.96 17.44
N GLU A 52 -4.80 2.73 17.38
CA GLU A 52 -5.40 3.34 18.56
C GLU A 52 -5.98 2.31 19.53
N LYS A 53 -6.47 1.19 19.03
CA LYS A 53 -7.11 0.13 19.82
C LYS A 53 -6.19 -1.03 20.18
N SER A 54 -4.92 -0.98 19.82
CA SER A 54 -3.95 -2.06 20.09
C SER A 54 -3.87 -2.43 21.58
N ASP A 55 -3.97 -1.45 22.46
CA ASP A 55 -3.81 -1.61 23.91
C ASP A 55 -5.06 -2.19 24.63
N ILE A 56 -6.22 -2.19 23.97
CA ILE A 56 -7.49 -2.65 24.53
C ILE A 56 -8.01 -3.96 23.91
N GLY A 57 -7.08 -4.85 23.58
CA GLY A 57 -7.40 -6.16 22.99
C GLY A 57 -7.63 -6.14 21.49
N GLY A 58 -7.14 -5.11 20.80
CA GLY A 58 -7.09 -5.01 19.35
C GLY A 58 -6.07 -5.95 18.71
N VAL A 59 -5.86 -5.78 17.43
CA VAL A 59 -4.76 -6.39 16.68
C VAL A 59 -3.54 -5.48 16.79
N LYS A 60 -2.38 -6.05 17.13
CA LYS A 60 -1.15 -5.27 17.22
C LYS A 60 -0.54 -5.03 15.84
N VAL A 61 -0.14 -3.81 15.52
CA VAL A 61 0.71 -3.48 14.36
C VAL A 61 2.13 -3.26 14.86
N GLU A 62 3.11 -3.99 14.33
CA GLU A 62 4.51 -3.87 14.78
C GLU A 62 5.31 -2.86 13.96
N ASN A 63 5.17 -2.92 12.64
CA ASN A 63 5.91 -2.06 11.74
C ASN A 63 4.98 -1.47 10.68
N ILE A 64 5.22 -0.22 10.34
CA ILE A 64 4.62 0.43 9.17
C ILE A 64 5.71 0.70 8.14
N ILE A 65 5.42 0.42 6.89
CA ILE A 65 6.29 0.73 5.75
C ILE A 65 5.62 1.80 4.91
N VAL A 66 6.30 2.92 4.72
CA VAL A 66 5.81 4.06 3.92
C VAL A 66 6.78 4.39 2.80
N PRO A 67 6.33 5.00 1.69
CA PRO A 67 7.24 5.48 0.66
C PRO A 67 8.20 6.53 1.21
N LEU A 68 9.46 6.46 0.81
CA LEU A 68 10.44 7.51 1.10
C LEU A 68 10.25 8.67 0.13
N LEU A 69 9.55 9.71 0.56
CA LEU A 69 9.27 10.90 -0.23
C LEU A 69 10.23 12.02 0.16
N THR A 70 11.28 12.24 -0.62
CA THR A 70 12.26 13.31 -0.38
C THR A 70 11.79 14.63 -0.96
N GLY A 71 11.84 15.70 -0.15
CA GLY A 71 11.36 17.03 -0.57
C GLY A 71 9.86 17.16 -0.73
N PHE A 72 9.11 16.20 -0.20
CA PHE A 72 7.66 16.18 -0.20
C PHE A 72 7.12 16.88 1.04
N THR A 73 6.20 17.82 0.85
CA THR A 73 5.66 18.67 1.93
C THR A 73 4.17 18.45 2.18
N GLU A 74 3.64 17.33 1.72
CA GLU A 74 2.23 17.03 1.86
C GLU A 74 1.87 16.80 3.33
N GLU A 75 0.85 17.52 3.80
CA GLU A 75 0.49 17.58 5.22
C GLU A 75 -0.05 16.24 5.74
N SER A 76 -0.86 15.53 4.95
CA SER A 76 -1.45 14.25 5.34
C SER A 76 -0.37 13.20 5.59
N TYR A 77 0.64 13.13 4.71
CA TYR A 77 1.78 12.23 4.86
C TYR A 77 2.58 12.53 6.13
N ASN A 78 2.93 13.81 6.34
CA ASN A 78 3.68 14.21 7.50
C ASN A 78 2.92 13.96 8.82
N ASN A 79 1.62 14.27 8.83
CA ASN A 79 0.75 14.02 9.98
C ASN A 79 0.66 12.52 10.29
N PHE A 80 0.41 11.69 9.28
CA PHE A 80 0.38 10.23 9.45
C PHE A 80 1.69 9.70 10.04
N VAL A 81 2.82 10.05 9.44
CA VAL A 81 4.15 9.60 9.90
C VAL A 81 4.43 10.06 11.34
N ASN A 82 4.09 11.30 11.68
CA ASN A 82 4.33 11.83 13.02
C ASN A 82 3.47 11.14 14.09
N VAL A 83 2.21 10.87 13.80
CA VAL A 83 1.32 10.13 14.72
C VAL A 83 1.78 8.68 14.86
N ALA A 84 2.09 8.02 13.76
CA ALA A 84 2.51 6.63 13.77
C ALA A 84 3.85 6.40 14.52
N LYS A 85 4.83 7.30 14.36
CA LYS A 85 6.14 7.22 15.05
C LYS A 85 6.06 7.16 16.57
N ILE A 86 5.01 7.68 17.16
CA ILE A 86 4.84 7.68 18.62
C ILE A 86 4.61 6.27 19.17
N ARG A 87 4.03 5.38 18.35
CA ARG A 87 3.55 4.06 18.79
C ARG A 87 4.17 2.88 18.06
N ILE A 88 4.68 3.09 16.84
CA ILE A 88 5.04 2.01 15.93
C ILE A 88 6.37 2.34 15.25
N ASN A 89 7.13 1.27 14.95
CA ASN A 89 8.34 1.39 14.16
C ASN A 89 7.99 1.71 12.69
N ILE A 90 8.60 2.80 12.15
CA ILE A 90 8.39 3.20 10.77
C ILE A 90 9.62 2.87 9.94
N LEU A 91 9.41 2.14 8.88
CA LEU A 91 10.37 1.81 7.85
C LEU A 91 10.03 2.58 6.57
N TYR A 92 11.05 2.93 5.83
CA TYR A 92 10.88 3.64 4.55
C TYR A 92 11.29 2.73 3.40
N ILE A 93 10.58 2.85 2.28
CA ILE A 93 10.90 2.14 1.04
C ILE A 93 10.92 3.10 -0.15
N LYS A 94 11.83 2.89 -1.08
CA LYS A 94 11.92 3.63 -2.35
C LYS A 94 11.96 2.70 -3.55
N SER A 95 11.71 3.27 -4.72
CA SER A 95 11.81 2.54 -5.99
C SER A 95 13.14 1.80 -6.12
N GLY A 96 13.07 0.56 -6.60
CA GLY A 96 14.20 -0.34 -6.77
C GLY A 96 14.53 -1.22 -5.56
N GLU A 97 14.02 -0.90 -4.37
CA GLU A 97 14.26 -1.69 -3.16
C GLU A 97 13.35 -2.93 -3.08
N TYR A 98 13.85 -3.92 -2.36
CA TYR A 98 13.17 -5.19 -2.12
C TYR A 98 12.96 -5.42 -0.62
N MET A 99 11.84 -6.07 -0.31
CA MET A 99 11.55 -6.64 0.99
C MET A 99 11.34 -8.14 0.84
N GLU A 100 11.88 -8.92 1.78
CA GLU A 100 11.73 -10.38 1.78
C GLU A 100 11.12 -10.83 3.11
N PHE A 101 10.05 -11.62 3.03
CA PHE A 101 9.31 -12.15 4.17
C PHE A 101 9.08 -13.65 3.96
N GLY A 102 10.03 -14.46 4.44
CA GLY A 102 10.03 -15.90 4.14
C GLY A 102 10.11 -16.13 2.63
N ASN A 103 9.11 -16.79 2.07
CA ASN A 103 9.04 -17.07 0.63
C ASN A 103 8.40 -15.94 -0.20
N THR A 104 8.01 -14.85 0.44
CA THR A 104 7.40 -13.70 -0.23
C THR A 104 8.46 -12.65 -0.53
N LYS A 105 8.55 -12.22 -1.79
CA LYS A 105 9.40 -11.12 -2.24
C LYS A 105 8.53 -9.98 -2.73
N ILE A 106 8.78 -8.77 -2.23
CA ILE A 106 8.08 -7.55 -2.65
C ILE A 106 9.10 -6.57 -3.17
N LYS A 107 8.95 -6.14 -4.42
CA LYS A 107 9.75 -5.05 -5.03
C LYS A 107 8.93 -3.78 -5.00
N CYS A 108 9.50 -2.69 -4.49
CA CYS A 108 8.96 -1.36 -4.69
C CYS A 108 9.36 -0.85 -6.08
N ILE A 109 8.37 -0.48 -6.90
CA ILE A 109 8.56 -0.01 -8.27
C ILE A 109 8.45 1.50 -8.34
N HIS A 110 7.59 2.10 -7.53
CA HIS A 110 7.27 3.52 -7.47
C HIS A 110 6.98 3.91 -6.01
N PRO A 111 7.17 5.18 -5.57
CA PRO A 111 7.58 6.34 -6.37
C PRO A 111 9.06 6.36 -6.71
N GLY A 112 9.36 6.88 -7.89
CA GLY A 112 10.72 7.18 -8.32
C GLY A 112 11.22 8.53 -7.79
N SER A 113 12.31 9.03 -8.36
CA SER A 113 12.90 10.34 -8.00
C SER A 113 12.23 11.53 -8.68
N THR A 114 11.28 11.31 -9.57
CA THR A 114 10.60 12.38 -10.32
C THR A 114 9.50 13.01 -9.47
N LYS A 115 9.40 14.34 -9.55
CA LYS A 115 8.29 15.05 -8.93
C LYS A 115 7.01 14.77 -9.70
N GLU A 116 5.96 14.39 -8.97
CA GLU A 116 4.63 14.16 -9.51
C GLU A 116 3.76 15.41 -9.33
N GLU A 117 2.78 15.57 -10.23
CA GLU A 117 1.86 16.71 -10.20
C GLU A 117 0.67 16.47 -9.25
N ASN A 118 0.27 15.21 -9.11
CA ASN A 118 -0.85 14.78 -8.27
C ASN A 118 -0.32 13.97 -7.09
N ILE A 119 -0.92 14.17 -5.91
CA ILE A 119 -0.58 13.44 -4.69
C ILE A 119 -0.71 11.92 -4.86
N ASN A 120 -1.78 11.45 -5.51
CA ASN A 120 -2.02 10.02 -5.75
C ASN A 120 -0.92 9.39 -6.61
N ASP A 121 -0.29 10.19 -7.48
CA ASP A 121 0.81 9.73 -8.32
C ASP A 121 2.11 9.44 -7.54
N TYR A 122 2.14 9.75 -6.23
CA TYR A 122 3.18 9.28 -5.31
C TYR A 122 2.86 7.93 -4.65
N SER A 123 1.72 7.31 -4.98
CA SER A 123 1.37 5.98 -4.44
C SER A 123 2.47 4.96 -4.68
N THR A 124 2.74 4.14 -3.67
CA THR A 124 3.69 3.05 -3.79
C THR A 124 3.13 1.97 -4.72
N VAL A 125 3.88 1.64 -5.76
CA VAL A 125 3.59 0.49 -6.62
C VAL A 125 4.47 -0.68 -6.20
N LEU A 126 3.84 -1.80 -5.89
CA LEU A 126 4.49 -2.99 -5.36
C LEU A 126 4.27 -4.19 -6.28
N SER A 127 5.35 -4.87 -6.63
CA SER A 127 5.33 -6.18 -7.27
C SER A 127 5.63 -7.25 -6.24
N LEU A 128 4.67 -8.12 -5.94
CA LEU A 128 4.79 -9.22 -4.99
C LEU A 128 4.90 -10.55 -5.73
N LYS A 129 5.84 -11.40 -5.27
CA LYS A 129 5.97 -12.79 -5.73
C LYS A 129 5.93 -13.74 -4.54
N TYR A 130 5.14 -14.80 -4.67
CA TYR A 130 5.08 -15.92 -3.73
C TYR A 130 4.91 -17.23 -4.52
N GLY A 131 5.99 -18.00 -4.65
CA GLY A 131 6.00 -19.12 -5.59
C GLY A 131 5.66 -18.70 -7.00
N GLU A 132 4.67 -19.34 -7.61
CA GLU A 132 4.18 -19.00 -8.96
C GLU A 132 3.19 -17.81 -8.96
N LEU A 133 2.71 -17.39 -7.79
CA LEU A 133 1.79 -16.28 -7.68
C LEU A 133 2.55 -14.95 -7.83
N SER A 134 2.09 -14.11 -8.74
CA SER A 134 2.60 -12.75 -8.93
C SER A 134 1.47 -11.74 -8.84
N MET A 135 1.65 -10.72 -8.02
CA MET A 135 0.64 -9.70 -7.75
C MET A 135 1.22 -8.31 -7.97
N LEU A 136 0.44 -7.44 -8.58
CA LEU A 136 0.77 -6.03 -8.74
C LEU A 136 -0.23 -5.17 -7.96
N PHE A 137 0.28 -4.42 -6.99
CA PHE A 137 -0.46 -3.41 -6.24
C PHE A 137 -0.04 -2.04 -6.72
N THR A 138 -0.98 -1.23 -7.14
CA THR A 138 -0.70 0.02 -7.86
C THR A 138 -1.06 1.27 -7.07
N GLY A 139 -1.58 1.12 -5.84
CA GLY A 139 -2.13 2.25 -5.10
C GLY A 139 -3.14 3.01 -5.96
N ASP A 140 -3.06 4.31 -5.96
CA ASP A 140 -3.99 5.19 -6.66
C ASP A 140 -3.32 6.03 -7.75
N ILE A 141 -2.24 5.50 -8.36
CA ILE A 141 -1.57 6.14 -9.49
C ILE A 141 -2.54 6.44 -10.65
N SER A 142 -2.32 7.56 -11.33
CA SER A 142 -3.02 7.85 -12.58
C SER A 142 -2.34 7.19 -13.78
N SER A 143 -3.02 7.23 -14.93
CA SER A 143 -2.46 6.74 -16.20
C SER A 143 -1.17 7.46 -16.64
N LYS A 144 -0.83 8.62 -16.04
CA LYS A 144 0.44 9.33 -16.28
C LYS A 144 1.65 8.61 -15.70
N VAL A 145 1.47 7.82 -14.64
CA VAL A 145 2.56 7.05 -14.01
C VAL A 145 2.83 5.75 -14.74
N GLU A 146 1.82 5.15 -15.39
CA GLU A 146 1.96 3.86 -16.08
C GLU A 146 3.16 3.78 -17.04
N PRO A 147 3.41 4.80 -17.91
CA PRO A 147 4.60 4.78 -18.79
C PRO A 147 5.91 4.80 -18.01
N LYS A 148 5.94 5.48 -16.85
CA LYS A 148 7.16 5.62 -16.03
C LYS A 148 7.58 4.30 -15.40
N ILE A 149 6.60 3.47 -15.02
CA ILE A 149 6.84 2.18 -14.35
C ILE A 149 6.91 0.99 -15.32
N LYS A 150 6.52 1.19 -16.58
CA LYS A 150 6.38 0.10 -17.57
C LYS A 150 7.62 -0.79 -17.68
N ASN A 151 8.81 -0.21 -17.69
CA ASN A 151 10.08 -0.93 -17.84
C ASN A 151 10.50 -1.68 -16.58
N GLU A 152 9.97 -1.29 -15.43
CA GLU A 152 10.23 -1.95 -14.13
C GLU A 152 9.32 -3.16 -13.88
N LEU A 153 8.21 -3.25 -14.63
CA LEU A 153 7.26 -4.34 -14.51
C LEU A 153 7.76 -5.56 -15.29
N GLN A 154 7.92 -6.69 -14.59
CA GLN A 154 8.43 -7.93 -15.16
C GLN A 154 7.30 -8.90 -15.50
N GLY A 155 7.10 -9.16 -16.79
CA GLY A 155 6.16 -10.15 -17.25
C GLY A 155 4.69 -9.80 -16.99
N LYS A 156 3.86 -10.82 -16.90
CA LYS A 156 2.43 -10.74 -16.57
C LYS A 156 2.20 -11.08 -15.11
N TYR A 157 1.17 -10.50 -14.53
CA TYR A 157 0.78 -10.72 -13.15
C TYR A 157 -0.48 -11.59 -13.07
N THR A 158 -0.52 -12.50 -12.11
CA THR A 158 -1.68 -13.34 -11.81
C THR A 158 -2.81 -12.53 -11.19
N PHE A 159 -2.46 -11.48 -10.45
CA PHE A 159 -3.40 -10.57 -9.79
C PHE A 159 -2.98 -9.12 -10.00
N LEU A 160 -3.94 -8.26 -10.31
CA LEU A 160 -3.75 -6.81 -10.41
C LEU A 160 -4.76 -6.09 -9.52
N LYS A 161 -4.29 -5.36 -8.49
CA LYS A 161 -5.11 -4.31 -7.90
C LYS A 161 -5.15 -3.15 -8.87
N VAL A 162 -6.31 -2.92 -9.43
CA VAL A 162 -6.51 -1.85 -10.42
C VAL A 162 -6.27 -0.49 -9.76
N PRO A 163 -5.50 0.42 -10.40
CA PRO A 163 -5.22 1.74 -9.85
C PRO A 163 -6.48 2.53 -9.52
N HIS A 164 -6.44 3.27 -8.42
CA HIS A 164 -7.44 4.26 -8.01
C HIS A 164 -8.88 3.74 -8.11
N HIS A 165 -9.12 2.57 -7.52
CA HIS A 165 -10.43 1.88 -7.46
C HIS A 165 -11.11 1.67 -8.84
N GLY A 166 -10.32 1.65 -9.93
CA GLY A 166 -10.83 1.54 -11.29
C GLY A 166 -11.35 2.85 -11.89
N SER A 167 -10.87 3.99 -11.38
CA SER A 167 -11.19 5.31 -11.93
C SER A 167 -10.86 5.37 -13.43
N LYS A 168 -11.73 5.99 -14.20
CA LYS A 168 -11.55 6.17 -15.66
C LYS A 168 -10.28 6.94 -16.07
N TYR A 169 -9.65 7.62 -15.12
CA TYR A 169 -8.42 8.39 -15.35
C TYR A 169 -7.15 7.67 -14.92
N SER A 170 -7.26 6.48 -14.35
CA SER A 170 -6.16 5.82 -13.65
C SER A 170 -5.70 4.51 -14.26
N THR A 171 -6.39 4.00 -15.26
CA THR A 171 -6.02 2.70 -15.85
C THR A 171 -6.20 2.73 -17.36
N SER A 172 -5.10 2.68 -18.10
CA SER A 172 -5.16 2.57 -19.56
C SER A 172 -5.43 1.13 -19.99
N ARG A 173 -6.13 0.96 -21.11
CA ARG A 173 -6.37 -0.35 -21.71
C ARG A 173 -5.06 -1.08 -21.98
N VAL A 174 -4.06 -0.35 -22.46
CA VAL A 174 -2.73 -0.90 -22.76
C VAL A 174 -2.07 -1.47 -21.52
N PHE A 175 -2.16 -0.75 -20.39
CA PHE A 175 -1.58 -1.21 -19.13
C PHE A 175 -2.20 -2.54 -18.66
N ILE A 176 -3.52 -2.68 -18.74
CA ILE A 176 -4.21 -3.91 -18.36
C ILE A 176 -3.78 -5.06 -19.29
N THR A 177 -3.87 -4.88 -20.61
CA THR A 177 -3.61 -5.97 -21.57
C THR A 177 -2.15 -6.42 -21.58
N ASP A 178 -1.21 -5.50 -21.33
CA ASP A 178 0.22 -5.81 -21.29
C ASP A 178 0.63 -6.53 -19.99
N LYS A 179 -0.05 -6.28 -18.88
CA LYS A 179 0.41 -6.68 -17.54
C LYS A 179 -0.51 -7.68 -16.83
N SER A 180 -1.74 -7.85 -17.27
CA SER A 180 -2.60 -8.91 -16.76
C SER A 180 -2.30 -10.25 -17.42
N GLY A 181 -2.47 -11.32 -16.69
CA GLY A 181 -2.42 -12.69 -17.20
C GLY A 181 -3.68 -13.13 -17.95
N PHE A 182 -4.62 -12.19 -18.12
CA PHE A 182 -5.93 -12.44 -18.75
C PHE A 182 -5.91 -12.11 -20.23
#